data_59659b3e7025782654a44c589616016b
#
_entry.id   59659b3e7025782654a44c589616016b
#
_cell.length_a   1.000
_cell.length_b   1.000
_cell.length_c   1.000
_cell.angle_alpha   90.00
_cell.angle_beta   90.00
_cell.angle_gamma   90.00
#
_symmetry.space_group_name_H-M   'P 1'
#
loop_
_entity.id
_entity.type
_entity.pdbx_description
1 polymer ?
#
loop_
_entity_poly.entity_id
_entity_poly.type
_entity_poly.pdbx_seq_one_letter_code
_entity_poly.pdbx_strand_id
1 'polypeptide(L)'
;GFSPRVAPELDDVPIEHADQADETDMGFLTRLARLHDAVTKPVGERYVLARRGQVKAISGQELPVITLSVPPNNQPSEMAFINATVDRSSRVRFQGVRAAWFDGEEGVEATVEQGAGPFKRLRQSYQSAGEASAAAGGELRKIKRQAAKLRIECPGNPELAAEGLIQLDDTWPSYMRGEWSLDRVTARGSRRHGYRCVLEATWPEGREGD
;
A
#
# COMPACT_ATOMS: atom_id res chain seq x y z
N GLY A 1 -19.68 -17.10 -9.59
CA GLY A 1 -18.33 -16.55 -9.67
C GLY A 1 -18.33 -15.07 -9.35
N PHE A 2 -17.18 -14.49 -9.06
CA PHE A 2 -17.04 -13.05 -8.79
C PHE A 2 -17.03 -12.23 -10.09
N SER A 3 -17.61 -11.05 -10.06
CA SER A 3 -17.44 -10.05 -11.13
C SER A 3 -16.12 -9.31 -10.95
N PRO A 4 -15.22 -9.26 -11.95
CA PRO A 4 -13.95 -8.56 -11.82
C PRO A 4 -14.15 -7.05 -11.78
N ARG A 5 -13.32 -6.37 -10.97
CA ARG A 5 -13.18 -4.91 -10.92
C ARG A 5 -11.71 -4.56 -10.81
N VAL A 6 -11.19 -3.94 -11.85
CA VAL A 6 -9.81 -3.49 -11.94
C VAL A 6 -9.78 -1.96 -11.91
N ALA A 7 -8.87 -1.39 -11.15
CA ALA A 7 -8.65 0.05 -11.16
C ALA A 7 -8.11 0.48 -12.54
N PRO A 8 -8.59 1.62 -13.12
CA PRO A 8 -8.25 2.00 -14.49
C PRO A 8 -6.75 2.02 -14.78
N GLU A 9 -5.93 2.46 -13.84
CA GLU A 9 -4.48 2.52 -13.97
C GLU A 9 -3.76 1.16 -13.95
N LEU A 10 -4.49 0.08 -13.72
CA LEU A 10 -3.99 -1.29 -13.79
C LEU A 10 -4.60 -2.08 -14.95
N ASP A 11 -5.68 -1.57 -15.54
CA ASP A 11 -6.42 -2.27 -16.61
C ASP A 11 -5.62 -2.30 -17.93
N ASP A 12 -4.81 -1.25 -18.18
CA ASP A 12 -3.97 -1.12 -19.37
C ASP A 12 -2.56 -1.70 -19.22
N VAL A 13 -2.24 -2.35 -18.09
CA VAL A 13 -0.90 -2.94 -17.88
C VAL A 13 -0.78 -4.22 -18.72
N PRO A 14 0.10 -4.23 -19.74
CA PRO A 14 0.26 -5.41 -20.58
C PRO A 14 0.91 -6.55 -19.78
N ILE A 15 0.36 -7.74 -19.91
CA ILE A 15 0.95 -8.99 -19.42
C ILE A 15 1.01 -9.91 -20.63
N GLU A 16 2.21 -10.08 -21.21
CA GLU A 16 2.38 -10.91 -22.42
C GLU A 16 2.21 -12.39 -22.10
N HIS A 17 2.74 -12.81 -20.95
CA HIS A 17 2.65 -14.19 -20.50
C HIS A 17 2.73 -14.27 -18.97
N ALA A 18 1.86 -15.07 -18.37
CA ALA A 18 1.92 -15.35 -16.94
C ALA A 18 1.46 -16.78 -16.65
N ASP A 19 2.37 -17.62 -16.17
CA ASP A 19 2.07 -18.98 -15.78
C ASP A 19 1.52 -19.05 -14.35
N GLN A 20 0.46 -19.82 -14.20
CA GLN A 20 -0.03 -20.25 -12.90
C GLN A 20 0.46 -21.69 -12.66
N ALA A 21 1.47 -21.83 -11.80
CA ALA A 21 2.04 -23.13 -11.46
C ALA A 21 2.01 -23.36 -9.95
N ASP A 22 1.47 -24.48 -9.52
CA ASP A 22 1.43 -24.93 -8.12
C ASP A 22 0.84 -23.93 -7.11
N GLU A 23 -0.07 -23.06 -7.57
CA GLU A 23 -0.73 -22.06 -6.75
C GLU A 23 -2.23 -21.96 -7.06
N THR A 24 -3.01 -21.47 -6.09
CA THR A 24 -4.43 -21.19 -6.29
C THR A 24 -4.65 -19.93 -7.14
N ASP A 25 -5.84 -19.78 -7.75
CA ASP A 25 -6.21 -18.57 -8.51
C ASP A 25 -6.02 -17.29 -7.69
N MET A 26 -6.41 -17.31 -6.41
CA MET A 26 -6.20 -16.19 -5.50
C MET A 26 -4.72 -15.94 -5.20
N GLY A 27 -3.92 -17.00 -5.12
CA GLY A 27 -2.46 -16.92 -4.97
C GLY A 27 -1.82 -16.26 -6.17
N PHE A 28 -2.16 -16.73 -7.37
CA PHE A 28 -1.72 -16.19 -8.65
C PHE A 28 -2.05 -14.70 -8.79
N LEU A 29 -3.32 -14.31 -8.59
CA LEU A 29 -3.74 -12.91 -8.65
C LEU A 29 -3.05 -12.05 -7.58
N THR A 30 -2.83 -12.59 -6.38
CA THR A 30 -2.09 -11.88 -5.33
C THR A 30 -0.62 -11.66 -5.71
N ARG A 31 0.00 -12.63 -6.37
CA ARG A 31 1.37 -12.52 -6.87
C ARG A 31 1.48 -11.46 -7.95
N LEU A 32 0.57 -11.46 -8.94
CA LEU A 32 0.52 -10.41 -9.96
C LEU A 32 0.28 -9.02 -9.37
N ALA A 33 -0.69 -8.89 -8.46
CA ALA A 33 -0.97 -7.62 -7.80
C ALA A 33 0.27 -7.05 -7.08
N ARG A 34 1.06 -7.90 -6.41
CA ARG A 34 2.28 -7.47 -5.70
C ARG A 34 3.36 -6.88 -6.61
N LEU A 35 3.44 -7.31 -7.87
CA LEU A 35 4.39 -6.75 -8.84
C LEU A 35 4.10 -5.26 -9.12
N HIS A 36 2.85 -4.85 -8.98
CA HIS A 36 2.37 -3.51 -9.30
C HIS A 36 2.08 -2.65 -8.05
N ASP A 37 2.52 -3.08 -6.86
CA ASP A 37 2.14 -2.49 -5.55
C ASP A 37 0.62 -2.36 -5.42
N ALA A 38 -0.07 -3.42 -5.81
CA ALA A 38 -1.53 -3.51 -5.79
C ALA A 38 -2.01 -4.52 -4.75
N VAL A 39 -3.29 -4.46 -4.45
CA VAL A 39 -4.02 -5.42 -3.61
C VAL A 39 -5.16 -6.03 -4.42
N THR A 40 -5.38 -7.31 -4.18
CA THR A 40 -6.52 -8.02 -4.74
C THR A 40 -7.28 -8.74 -3.63
N LYS A 41 -8.60 -8.63 -3.64
CA LYS A 41 -9.48 -9.24 -2.62
C LYS A 41 -10.92 -9.38 -3.10
N PRO A 42 -11.67 -10.36 -2.60
CA PRO A 42 -13.12 -10.41 -2.77
C PRO A 42 -13.79 -9.33 -1.91
N VAL A 43 -14.77 -8.63 -2.50
CA VAL A 43 -15.60 -7.63 -1.82
C VAL A 43 -17.05 -7.83 -2.29
N GLY A 44 -17.88 -8.48 -1.45
CA GLY A 44 -19.21 -8.93 -1.84
C GLY A 44 -19.15 -9.91 -3.02
N GLU A 45 -19.84 -9.61 -4.09
CA GLU A 45 -19.86 -10.42 -5.33
C GLU A 45 -18.76 -10.00 -6.33
N ARG A 46 -17.86 -9.10 -5.94
CA ARG A 46 -16.80 -8.58 -6.81
C ARG A 46 -15.44 -9.11 -6.39
N TYR A 47 -14.55 -9.31 -7.35
CA TYR A 47 -13.13 -9.53 -7.13
C TYR A 47 -12.36 -8.32 -7.62
N VAL A 48 -11.67 -7.67 -6.70
CA VAL A 48 -11.15 -6.32 -6.84
C VAL A 48 -9.65 -6.33 -6.99
N LEU A 49 -9.12 -5.53 -7.91
CA LEU A 49 -7.69 -5.22 -8.05
C LEU A 49 -7.51 -3.70 -8.03
N ALA A 50 -6.79 -3.17 -7.05
CA ALA A 50 -6.53 -1.74 -6.90
C ALA A 50 -5.11 -1.50 -6.39
N ARG A 51 -4.52 -0.34 -6.73
CA ARG A 51 -3.20 0.06 -6.18
C ARG A 51 -3.31 0.36 -4.70
N ARG A 52 -2.24 0.06 -3.98
CA ARG A 52 -2.13 0.42 -2.56
C ARG A 52 -1.86 1.92 -2.41
N GLY A 53 -2.42 2.50 -1.34
CA GLY A 53 -2.23 3.92 -1.04
C GLY A 53 -3.01 4.87 -1.93
N GLN A 54 -3.78 4.36 -2.87
CA GLN A 54 -4.78 5.15 -3.60
C GLN A 54 -6.06 5.22 -2.79
N VAL A 55 -6.44 6.43 -2.49
CA VAL A 55 -7.56 6.81 -1.63
C VAL A 55 -8.91 6.70 -2.33
N LYS A 56 -9.00 5.97 -3.39
CA LYS A 56 -10.24 5.85 -4.18
C LYS A 56 -10.86 4.48 -3.99
N ALA A 57 -12.16 4.47 -3.72
CA ALA A 57 -12.94 3.25 -3.90
C ALA A 57 -12.85 2.81 -5.37
N ILE A 58 -13.07 1.55 -5.64
CA ILE A 58 -13.06 0.95 -7.00
C ILE A 58 -14.12 1.59 -7.91
N SER A 59 -15.13 2.23 -7.32
CA SER A 59 -16.09 3.08 -8.05
C SER A 59 -15.48 4.40 -8.55
N GLY A 60 -14.21 4.72 -8.23
CA GLY A 60 -13.60 6.02 -8.47
C GLY A 60 -13.99 7.09 -7.44
N GLN A 61 -14.87 6.77 -6.51
CA GLN A 61 -15.28 7.68 -5.44
C GLN A 61 -14.18 7.77 -4.38
N GLU A 62 -13.89 8.97 -3.89
CA GLU A 62 -12.97 9.17 -2.78
C GLU A 62 -13.49 8.47 -1.51
N LEU A 63 -12.58 7.78 -0.82
CA LEU A 63 -12.89 7.17 0.47
C LEU A 63 -12.98 8.28 1.54
N PRO A 64 -13.91 8.17 2.50
CA PRO A 64 -13.98 9.13 3.60
C PRO A 64 -12.69 9.12 4.40
N VAL A 65 -12.17 10.31 4.69
CA VAL A 65 -11.01 10.50 5.56
C VAL A 65 -11.49 10.51 7.00
N ILE A 66 -10.95 9.61 7.82
CA ILE A 66 -11.28 9.55 9.26
C ILE A 66 -10.23 10.32 10.04
N THR A 67 -10.63 11.43 10.66
CA THR A 67 -9.73 12.21 11.52
C THR A 67 -9.55 11.52 12.87
N LEU A 68 -8.30 11.35 13.28
CA LEU A 68 -7.92 10.88 14.60
C LEU A 68 -7.24 12.01 15.38
N SER A 69 -7.78 12.29 16.57
CA SER A 69 -7.28 13.30 17.50
C SER A 69 -6.79 12.66 18.78
N VAL A 70 -5.67 13.14 19.32
CA VAL A 70 -5.21 12.72 20.65
C VAL A 70 -6.09 13.38 21.71
N PRO A 71 -6.75 12.61 22.59
CA PRO A 71 -7.60 13.20 23.61
C PRO A 71 -6.79 14.06 24.62
N PRO A 72 -7.37 15.14 25.17
CA PRO A 72 -6.65 16.01 26.12
C PRO A 72 -6.09 15.25 27.33
N ASN A 73 -6.81 14.24 27.83
CA ASN A 73 -6.36 13.33 28.88
C ASN A 73 -6.01 11.97 28.29
N ASN A 74 -4.86 11.87 27.61
CA ASN A 74 -4.41 10.65 26.96
C ASN A 74 -3.66 9.73 27.96
N GLN A 75 -4.39 9.15 28.91
CA GLN A 75 -3.84 8.24 29.92
C GLN A 75 -4.20 6.78 29.60
N PRO A 76 -3.31 5.81 29.86
CA PRO A 76 -3.57 4.39 29.60
C PRO A 76 -4.79 3.80 30.33
N SER A 77 -5.24 4.45 31.40
CA SER A 77 -6.44 4.09 32.15
C SER A 77 -7.73 4.53 31.48
N GLU A 78 -7.65 5.46 30.53
CA GLU A 78 -8.81 6.04 29.86
C GLU A 78 -9.27 5.18 28.68
N MET A 79 -10.57 5.08 28.48
CA MET A 79 -11.12 4.36 27.32
C MET A 79 -10.77 5.04 26.00
N ALA A 80 -10.61 6.37 26.00
CA ALA A 80 -10.24 7.16 24.85
C ALA A 80 -8.72 7.12 24.55
N PHE A 81 -7.92 6.39 25.35
CA PHE A 81 -6.46 6.34 25.18
C PHE A 81 -6.04 5.93 23.77
N ILE A 82 -5.12 6.72 23.21
CA ILE A 82 -4.47 6.44 21.93
C ILE A 82 -2.98 6.32 22.16
N ASN A 83 -2.38 5.28 21.60
CA ASN A 83 -0.94 5.08 21.56
C ASN A 83 -0.49 4.92 20.11
N ALA A 84 0.64 5.55 19.76
CA ALA A 84 1.17 5.46 18.42
C ALA A 84 2.69 5.40 18.40
N THR A 85 3.19 4.70 17.40
CA THR A 85 4.61 4.67 17.05
C THR A 85 4.77 4.92 15.57
N VAL A 86 5.75 5.74 15.21
CA VAL A 86 6.15 5.95 13.83
C VAL A 86 7.59 5.50 13.65
N ASP A 87 7.81 4.69 12.63
CA ASP A 87 9.13 4.29 12.17
C ASP A 87 9.40 4.98 10.83
N ARG A 88 10.40 5.86 10.83
CA ARG A 88 10.88 6.52 9.62
C ARG A 88 12.24 5.95 9.26
N SER A 89 12.33 5.40 8.06
CA SER A 89 13.62 4.98 7.53
C SER A 89 14.51 6.22 7.32
N SER A 90 15.48 6.43 8.22
CA SER A 90 16.47 7.50 8.08
C SER A 90 17.43 7.29 6.89
N ARG A 91 17.36 6.11 6.28
CA ARG A 91 18.17 5.74 5.12
C ARG A 91 17.26 5.33 3.99
N VAL A 92 16.82 6.29 3.18
CA VAL A 92 16.28 5.97 1.85
C VAL A 92 17.43 5.38 1.04
N ARG A 93 17.56 4.05 1.10
CA ARG A 93 18.65 3.33 0.43
C ARG A 93 18.59 3.51 -1.08
N PHE A 94 17.38 3.65 -1.63
CA PHE A 94 17.14 3.68 -3.07
C PHE A 94 16.10 4.75 -3.38
N GLN A 95 16.40 5.57 -4.37
CA GLN A 95 15.50 6.60 -4.92
C GLN A 95 14.98 6.20 -6.29
N GLY A 96 15.48 5.10 -6.82
CA GLY A 96 15.05 4.52 -8.08
C GLY A 96 15.09 3.01 -8.07
N VAL A 97 14.50 2.43 -9.11
CA VAL A 97 14.45 0.99 -9.35
C VAL A 97 14.91 0.71 -10.77
N ARG A 98 15.71 -0.34 -10.94
CA ARG A 98 16.17 -0.85 -12.22
C ARG A 98 15.63 -2.26 -12.41
N ALA A 99 15.00 -2.51 -13.54
CA ALA A 99 14.51 -3.84 -13.93
C ALA A 99 15.15 -4.25 -15.27
N ALA A 100 15.48 -5.53 -15.39
CA ALA A 100 16.01 -6.10 -16.62
C ALA A 100 14.89 -6.78 -17.41
N TRP A 101 15.00 -6.77 -18.72
CA TRP A 101 14.14 -7.51 -19.63
C TRP A 101 14.94 -8.07 -20.79
N PHE A 102 14.44 -9.12 -21.40
CA PHE A 102 15.11 -9.74 -22.55
C PHE A 102 14.50 -9.22 -23.84
N ASP A 103 15.34 -8.56 -24.66
CA ASP A 103 14.95 -8.14 -26.00
C ASP A 103 15.11 -9.31 -26.96
N GLY A 104 13.99 -9.92 -27.35
CA GLY A 104 13.97 -11.08 -28.26
C GLY A 104 14.37 -10.72 -29.70
N GLU A 105 14.26 -9.46 -30.11
CA GLU A 105 14.69 -9.00 -31.47
C GLU A 105 16.19 -8.80 -31.55
N GLU A 106 16.78 -8.20 -30.52
CA GLU A 106 18.22 -7.96 -30.47
C GLU A 106 19.01 -9.10 -29.83
N GLY A 107 18.32 -10.02 -29.11
CA GLY A 107 18.90 -11.15 -28.40
C GLY A 107 19.77 -10.76 -27.19
N VAL A 108 19.53 -9.60 -26.61
CA VAL A 108 20.29 -9.04 -25.48
C VAL A 108 19.41 -8.71 -24.28
N GLU A 109 20.04 -8.70 -23.09
CA GLU A 109 19.40 -8.19 -21.88
C GLU A 109 19.47 -6.67 -21.86
N ALA A 110 18.33 -6.00 -21.86
CA ALA A 110 18.19 -4.56 -21.71
C ALA A 110 17.67 -4.19 -20.31
N THR A 111 17.78 -2.92 -19.92
CA THR A 111 17.32 -2.45 -18.61
C THR A 111 16.47 -1.20 -18.74
N VAL A 112 15.44 -1.11 -17.87
CA VAL A 112 14.66 0.10 -17.66
C VAL A 112 14.91 0.63 -16.26
N GLU A 113 14.89 1.96 -16.11
CA GLU A 113 15.08 2.65 -14.85
C GLU A 113 13.86 3.53 -14.55
N GLN A 114 13.45 3.54 -13.27
CA GLN A 114 12.40 4.40 -12.74
C GLN A 114 12.94 5.16 -11.53
N GLY A 115 12.75 6.49 -11.50
CA GLY A 115 13.27 7.37 -10.45
C GLY A 115 14.72 7.76 -10.66
N ALA A 116 15.42 8.11 -9.56
CA ALA A 116 16.80 8.56 -9.55
C ALA A 116 17.70 7.58 -8.78
N GLY A 117 19.02 7.63 -9.03
CA GLY A 117 19.97 6.82 -8.25
C GLY A 117 20.07 7.29 -6.78
N PRO A 118 20.45 6.40 -5.86
CA PRO A 118 20.86 5.02 -6.09
C PRO A 118 19.69 4.08 -6.40
N PHE A 119 19.93 3.13 -7.32
CA PHE A 119 18.89 2.23 -7.81
C PHE A 119 18.87 0.89 -7.06
N LYS A 120 17.65 0.40 -6.76
CA LYS A 120 17.39 -0.99 -6.38
C LYS A 120 17.21 -1.81 -7.65
N ARG A 121 18.04 -2.84 -7.86
CA ARG A 121 17.86 -3.79 -8.97
C ARG A 121 16.83 -4.84 -8.58
N LEU A 122 15.85 -5.07 -9.45
CA LEU A 122 14.94 -6.21 -9.34
C LEU A 122 15.70 -7.47 -9.76
N ARG A 123 15.42 -8.58 -9.07
CA ARG A 123 16.11 -9.86 -9.31
C ARG A 123 15.58 -10.62 -10.52
N GLN A 124 14.31 -10.36 -10.84
CA GLN A 124 13.61 -11.00 -11.93
C GLN A 124 13.91 -10.26 -13.23
N SER A 125 14.10 -10.99 -14.32
CA SER A 125 14.07 -10.47 -15.68
C SER A 125 12.67 -10.62 -16.24
N TYR A 126 12.23 -9.65 -17.05
CA TYR A 126 10.90 -9.56 -17.62
C TYR A 126 10.95 -9.86 -19.11
N GLN A 127 9.78 -10.16 -19.70
CA GLN A 127 9.71 -10.53 -21.12
C GLN A 127 9.64 -9.32 -22.05
N SER A 128 9.25 -8.15 -21.52
CA SER A 128 9.16 -6.91 -22.29
C SER A 128 9.58 -5.68 -21.49
N ALA A 129 9.94 -4.61 -22.20
CA ALA A 129 10.22 -3.31 -21.60
C ALA A 129 9.01 -2.76 -20.84
N GLY A 130 7.78 -3.00 -21.32
CA GLY A 130 6.54 -2.58 -20.68
C GLY A 130 6.35 -3.23 -19.31
N GLU A 131 6.50 -4.56 -19.23
CA GLU A 131 6.45 -5.29 -17.95
C GLU A 131 7.53 -4.86 -16.97
N ALA A 132 8.77 -4.73 -17.44
CA ALA A 132 9.89 -4.28 -16.62
C ALA A 132 9.65 -2.87 -16.06
N SER A 133 9.11 -1.97 -16.88
CA SER A 133 8.77 -0.59 -16.49
C SER A 133 7.65 -0.56 -15.46
N ALA A 134 6.59 -1.35 -15.65
CA ALA A 134 5.47 -1.46 -14.72
C ALA A 134 5.91 -2.01 -13.36
N ALA A 135 6.74 -3.06 -13.35
CA ALA A 135 7.28 -3.66 -12.15
C ALA A 135 8.25 -2.70 -11.41
N ALA A 136 9.14 -2.01 -12.15
CA ALA A 136 10.04 -1.01 -11.57
C ALA A 136 9.26 0.15 -10.94
N GLY A 137 8.22 0.64 -11.62
CA GLY A 137 7.32 1.67 -11.10
C GLY A 137 6.55 1.22 -9.85
N GLY A 138 6.06 -0.02 -9.84
CA GLY A 138 5.39 -0.61 -8.67
C GLY A 138 6.32 -0.69 -7.45
N GLU A 139 7.55 -1.18 -7.64
CA GLU A 139 8.52 -1.26 -6.54
C GLU A 139 8.98 0.12 -6.06
N LEU A 140 9.11 1.11 -6.96
CA LEU A 140 9.45 2.49 -6.58
C LEU A 140 8.34 3.13 -5.73
N ARG A 141 7.06 2.98 -6.12
CA ARG A 141 5.92 3.44 -5.32
C ARG A 141 5.93 2.80 -3.93
N LYS A 142 6.16 1.50 -3.87
CA LYS A 142 6.27 0.76 -2.60
C LYS A 142 7.41 1.29 -1.72
N ILE A 143 8.60 1.56 -2.29
CA ILE A 143 9.74 2.14 -1.57
C ILE A 143 9.35 3.51 -0.98
N LYS A 144 8.75 4.38 -1.78
CA LYS A 144 8.31 5.71 -1.35
C LYS A 144 7.26 5.62 -0.25
N ARG A 145 6.23 4.79 -0.43
CA ARG A 145 5.16 4.61 0.54
C ARG A 145 5.67 4.04 1.86
N GLN A 146 6.59 3.09 1.82
CA GLN A 146 7.17 2.45 3.01
C GLN A 146 8.29 3.25 3.69
N ALA A 147 8.59 4.45 3.22
CA ALA A 147 9.58 5.34 3.87
C ALA A 147 9.18 5.72 5.29
N ALA A 148 7.87 5.74 5.58
CA ALA A 148 7.36 5.86 6.94
C ALA A 148 6.29 4.79 7.20
N LYS A 149 6.33 4.22 8.40
CA LYS A 149 5.34 3.26 8.90
C LYS A 149 4.79 3.78 10.21
N LEU A 150 3.48 3.80 10.30
CA LEU A 150 2.74 4.24 11.47
C LEU A 150 1.98 3.06 12.04
N ARG A 151 2.04 2.90 13.36
CA ARG A 151 1.20 1.98 14.11
C ARG A 151 0.45 2.76 15.17
N ILE A 152 -0.87 2.66 15.17
CA ILE A 152 -1.74 3.31 16.17
C ILE A 152 -2.58 2.25 16.85
N GLU A 153 -2.69 2.36 18.16
CA GLU A 153 -3.73 1.69 18.95
C GLU A 153 -4.71 2.74 19.45
N CYS A 154 -5.98 2.62 19.08
CA CYS A 154 -7.02 3.60 19.38
C CYS A 154 -8.33 2.93 19.81
N PRO A 155 -9.31 3.67 20.36
CA PRO A 155 -10.67 3.18 20.54
C PRO A 155 -11.22 2.59 19.23
N GLY A 156 -12.05 1.57 19.36
CA GLY A 156 -12.64 0.90 18.21
C GLY A 156 -13.58 1.83 17.44
N ASN A 157 -13.37 1.87 16.13
CA ASN A 157 -14.26 2.55 15.20
C ASN A 157 -14.55 1.59 14.02
N PRO A 158 -15.81 1.23 13.76
CA PRO A 158 -16.18 0.30 12.69
C PRO A 158 -15.98 0.87 11.28
N GLU A 159 -15.80 2.18 11.13
CA GLU A 159 -15.54 2.82 9.85
C GLU A 159 -14.07 2.66 9.40
N LEU A 160 -13.17 2.30 10.34
CA LEU A 160 -11.77 2.05 10.02
C LEU A 160 -11.64 0.75 9.23
N ALA A 161 -11.16 0.84 8.01
CA ALA A 161 -10.95 -0.30 7.12
C ALA A 161 -9.60 -0.23 6.43
N ALA A 162 -9.04 -1.38 6.07
CA ALA A 162 -7.83 -1.42 5.23
C ALA A 162 -8.09 -0.76 3.87
N GLU A 163 -7.07 -0.12 3.32
CA GLU A 163 -7.10 0.75 2.13
C GLU A 163 -7.88 2.06 2.34
N GLY A 164 -8.35 2.35 3.56
CA GLY A 164 -8.93 3.64 3.94
C GLY A 164 -7.87 4.68 4.28
N LEU A 165 -8.30 5.92 4.47
CA LEU A 165 -7.47 7.04 4.91
C LEU A 165 -7.77 7.45 6.32
N ILE A 166 -6.72 7.85 7.02
CA ILE A 166 -6.84 8.59 8.27
C ILE A 166 -6.06 9.90 8.16
N GLN A 167 -6.59 10.93 8.82
CA GLN A 167 -5.95 12.21 9.01
C GLN A 167 -5.55 12.35 10.47
N LEU A 168 -4.24 12.51 10.73
CA LEU A 168 -3.74 12.90 12.05
C LEU A 168 -3.70 14.43 12.11
N ASP A 169 -4.50 15.00 12.99
CA ASP A 169 -4.68 16.45 13.14
C ASP A 169 -3.55 17.14 13.93
N ASP A 170 -3.76 18.37 14.32
CA ASP A 170 -2.78 19.20 15.03
C ASP A 170 -2.55 18.81 16.50
N THR A 171 -3.37 17.91 17.05
CA THR A 171 -3.15 17.33 18.39
C THR A 171 -1.98 16.35 18.42
N TRP A 172 -1.55 15.86 17.25
CA TRP A 172 -0.42 14.96 17.12
C TRP A 172 0.92 15.72 16.99
N PRO A 173 2.05 15.09 17.34
CA PRO A 173 3.38 15.64 17.04
C PRO A 173 3.52 15.96 15.55
N SER A 174 4.18 17.06 15.21
CA SER A 174 4.28 17.57 13.82
C SER A 174 4.78 16.52 12.83
N TYR A 175 5.74 15.70 13.23
CA TYR A 175 6.31 14.65 12.40
C TYR A 175 5.35 13.47 12.11
N MET A 176 4.19 13.39 12.80
CA MET A 176 3.17 12.38 12.57
C MET A 176 1.97 12.91 11.79
N ARG A 177 1.75 14.22 11.79
CA ARG A 177 0.57 14.87 11.21
C ARG A 177 0.39 14.58 9.74
N GLY A 178 -0.86 14.69 9.29
CA GLY A 178 -1.26 14.56 7.91
C GLY A 178 -1.91 13.21 7.59
N GLU A 179 -2.04 12.94 6.31
CA GLU A 179 -2.75 11.77 5.81
C GLU A 179 -1.89 10.51 5.85
N TRP A 180 -2.54 9.39 6.20
CA TRP A 180 -1.95 8.06 6.21
C TRP A 180 -2.91 7.05 5.60
N SER A 181 -2.38 6.17 4.76
CA SER A 181 -3.13 5.06 4.15
C SER A 181 -3.05 3.84 5.05
N LEU A 182 -4.21 3.26 5.39
CA LEU A 182 -4.32 2.08 6.24
C LEU A 182 -3.98 0.81 5.44
N ASP A 183 -2.87 0.17 5.78
CA ASP A 183 -2.50 -1.13 5.21
C ASP A 183 -3.25 -2.28 5.91
N ARG A 184 -3.50 -2.13 7.22
CA ARG A 184 -4.19 -3.14 8.02
C ARG A 184 -4.94 -2.50 9.18
N VAL A 185 -6.13 -3.02 9.44
CA VAL A 185 -6.91 -2.73 10.65
C VAL A 185 -7.19 -4.05 11.38
N THR A 186 -6.79 -4.12 12.64
CA THR A 186 -7.07 -5.27 13.50
C THR A 186 -7.96 -4.81 14.65
N ALA A 187 -9.20 -5.28 14.65
CA ALA A 187 -10.16 -4.98 15.71
C ALA A 187 -10.11 -6.05 16.81
N ARG A 188 -10.14 -5.62 18.06
CA ARG A 188 -10.15 -6.50 19.24
C ARG A 188 -11.18 -5.99 20.25
N GLY A 189 -11.96 -6.92 20.79
CA GLY A 189 -12.91 -6.65 21.88
C GLY A 189 -12.55 -7.44 23.12
N SER A 190 -12.59 -6.80 24.28
CA SER A 190 -12.45 -7.48 25.58
C SER A 190 -13.34 -6.81 26.62
N ARG A 191 -13.79 -7.58 27.64
CA ARG A 191 -14.57 -7.01 28.74
C ARG A 191 -13.80 -5.95 29.54
N ARG A 192 -12.47 -6.07 29.59
CA ARG A 192 -11.61 -5.18 30.39
C ARG A 192 -11.23 -3.90 29.64
N HIS A 193 -10.99 -3.97 28.32
CA HIS A 193 -10.43 -2.86 27.53
C HIS A 193 -11.41 -2.32 26.50
N GLY A 194 -12.64 -2.84 26.44
CA GLY A 194 -13.62 -2.46 25.45
C GLY A 194 -13.23 -2.89 24.03
N TYR A 195 -13.79 -2.18 23.05
CA TYR A 195 -13.49 -2.36 21.63
C TYR A 195 -12.32 -1.45 21.25
N ARG A 196 -11.27 -2.05 20.69
CA ARG A 196 -10.02 -1.36 20.30
C ARG A 196 -9.65 -1.72 18.87
N CYS A 197 -9.02 -0.78 18.17
CA CYS A 197 -8.43 -1.00 16.86
C CYS A 197 -6.91 -0.80 16.91
N VAL A 198 -6.19 -1.69 16.22
CA VAL A 198 -4.76 -1.53 15.92
C VAL A 198 -4.65 -1.28 14.42
N LEU A 199 -4.10 -0.12 14.08
CA LEU A 199 -3.92 0.36 12.73
C LEU A 199 -2.46 0.23 12.33
N GLU A 200 -2.19 -0.29 11.15
CA GLU A 200 -0.88 -0.25 10.49
C GLU A 200 -1.05 0.57 9.23
N ALA A 201 -0.27 1.62 9.08
CA ALA A 201 -0.42 2.57 8.00
C ALA A 201 0.95 2.97 7.41
N THR A 202 0.92 3.39 6.17
CA THR A 202 2.06 3.94 5.44
C THR A 202 1.67 5.25 4.78
N TRP A 203 2.62 5.96 4.20
CA TRP A 203 2.29 7.18 3.46
C TRP A 203 1.35 6.87 2.28
N PRO A 204 0.36 7.71 2.00
CA PRO A 204 -0.45 7.60 0.79
C PRO A 204 0.41 7.85 -0.46
N GLU A 205 -0.07 7.41 -1.62
CA GLU A 205 0.59 7.67 -2.90
C GLU A 205 0.68 9.20 -3.14
N GLY A 206 1.86 9.67 -3.56
CA GLY A 206 2.09 11.09 -3.85
C GLY A 206 2.58 11.94 -2.69
N ARG A 207 2.61 11.43 -1.44
CA ARG A 207 3.24 12.15 -0.34
C ARG A 207 4.76 12.02 -0.45
N GLU A 208 5.42 13.16 -0.61
CA GLU A 208 6.88 13.25 -0.50
C GLU A 208 7.26 13.53 0.95
N GLY A 209 8.32 12.88 1.41
CA GLY A 209 8.87 13.15 2.75
C GLY A 209 9.60 14.50 2.76
N ASP A 210 9.35 15.29 3.79
CA ASP A 210 10.17 16.46 4.13
C ASP A 210 11.59 16.06 4.55
#